data_d2f8ab720976facde77c68a5c87bb0ac
#
_entry.id   d2f8ab720976facde77c68a5c87bb0ac
#
_cell.length_a   1.000
_cell.length_b   1.000
_cell.length_c   1.000
_cell.angle_alpha   90.00
_cell.angle_beta   90.00
_cell.angle_gamma   90.00
#
_symmetry.space_group_name_H-M   'P 1'
#
loop_
_entity.id
_entity.type
_entity.pdbx_description
1 polymer ?
#
loop_
_entity_poly.entity_id
_entity_poly.type
_entity_poly.pdbx_seq_one_letter_code
_entity_poly.pdbx_strand_id
1 'polypeptide(L)'
;PNTGDWHHYLVNIFGYEPNSFINKMWFGAVYFIPIYATTFLVGITWEILFAIIRKHEVNEGFFVSSVLFALSCPPDLPLWQAALGITFGIVIGKEIFGGTGKNFLNPALTGRAFLYFAYPSDISGDKVWISGLGDQMIIPQGYSGATPLGVAAESGVPGLTDKYSWFDAFAGNIPGSIGAVSYTHLTLPTRS
;
A
#
# COMPACT_ATOMS: atom_id res chain seq x y z
N PRO A 1 -21.74 2.48 0.96
CA PRO A 1 -21.12 1.83 -0.19
C PRO A 1 -21.95 2.20 -1.41
N ASN A 2 -21.33 2.90 -2.35
CA ASN A 2 -21.98 3.17 -3.62
C ASN A 2 -22.19 1.82 -4.29
N THR A 3 -23.45 1.45 -4.52
CA THR A 3 -23.88 0.20 -5.17
C THR A 3 -23.43 0.06 -6.63
N GLY A 4 -22.52 0.92 -7.09
CA GLY A 4 -21.97 0.93 -8.44
C GLY A 4 -20.48 0.59 -8.53
N ASP A 5 -19.79 0.36 -7.41
CA ASP A 5 -18.36 0.02 -7.43
C ASP A 5 -18.16 -1.44 -7.87
N TRP A 6 -17.39 -1.64 -8.94
CA TRP A 6 -17.06 -2.96 -9.47
C TRP A 6 -16.43 -3.90 -8.42
N HIS A 7 -15.74 -3.36 -7.41
CA HIS A 7 -15.23 -4.12 -6.26
C HIS A 7 -16.35 -4.84 -5.51
N HIS A 8 -17.49 -4.19 -5.34
CA HIS A 8 -18.64 -4.76 -4.64
C HIS A 8 -19.21 -6.00 -5.38
N TYR A 9 -19.24 -5.97 -6.71
CA TYR A 9 -19.64 -7.13 -7.50
C TYR A 9 -18.69 -8.31 -7.32
N LEU A 10 -17.37 -8.07 -7.32
CA LEU A 10 -16.36 -9.11 -7.16
C LEU A 10 -16.36 -9.71 -5.74
N VAL A 11 -16.57 -8.90 -4.73
CA VAL A 11 -16.69 -9.39 -3.34
C VAL A 11 -17.90 -10.28 -3.19
N ASN A 12 -19.04 -9.93 -3.82
CA ASN A 12 -20.29 -10.70 -3.72
C ASN A 12 -20.27 -12.05 -4.45
N ILE A 13 -19.32 -12.30 -5.35
CA ILE A 13 -19.21 -13.60 -6.06
C ILE A 13 -19.05 -14.77 -5.08
N PHE A 14 -18.27 -14.60 -4.02
CA PHE A 14 -18.06 -15.65 -3.00
C PHE A 14 -18.91 -15.47 -1.75
N GLY A 15 -19.79 -14.46 -1.71
CA GLY A 15 -20.52 -14.10 -0.51
C GLY A 15 -19.57 -13.53 0.57
N TYR A 16 -20.09 -12.63 1.39
CA TYR A 16 -19.28 -12.08 2.50
C TYR A 16 -19.68 -12.77 3.80
N GLU A 17 -18.89 -13.76 4.23
CA GLU A 17 -18.96 -14.30 5.58
C GLU A 17 -17.77 -13.77 6.40
N PRO A 18 -18.01 -12.87 7.37
CA PRO A 18 -16.95 -12.17 8.11
C PRO A 18 -16.07 -13.11 8.94
N ASN A 19 -16.56 -14.29 9.29
CA ASN A 19 -15.83 -15.27 10.09
C ASN A 19 -14.94 -16.22 9.26
N SER A 20 -15.08 -16.24 7.94
CA SER A 20 -14.25 -17.08 7.08
C SER A 20 -12.92 -16.40 6.75
N PHE A 21 -11.81 -17.07 7.06
CA PHE A 21 -10.46 -16.61 6.70
C PHE A 21 -10.30 -16.44 5.17
N ILE A 22 -10.90 -17.34 4.40
CA ILE A 22 -10.85 -17.30 2.93
C ILE A 22 -11.55 -16.05 2.39
N ASN A 23 -12.71 -15.69 2.97
CA ASN A 23 -13.44 -14.50 2.54
C ASN A 23 -12.69 -13.20 2.88
N LYS A 24 -11.99 -13.16 4.02
CA LYS A 24 -11.11 -12.03 4.37
C LYS A 24 -9.94 -11.90 3.39
N MET A 25 -9.31 -13.02 3.02
CA MET A 25 -8.25 -13.03 2.00
C MET A 25 -8.78 -12.57 0.64
N TRP A 26 -9.95 -13.05 0.24
CA TRP A 26 -10.58 -12.65 -1.02
C TRP A 26 -10.89 -11.15 -1.05
N PHE A 27 -11.44 -10.63 0.03
CA PHE A 27 -11.70 -9.21 0.16
C PHE A 27 -10.43 -8.37 -0.02
N GLY A 28 -9.37 -8.71 0.70
CA GLY A 28 -8.06 -8.05 0.54
C GLY A 28 -7.50 -8.16 -0.88
N ALA A 29 -7.63 -9.33 -1.50
CA ALA A 29 -7.15 -9.58 -2.86
C ALA A 29 -7.90 -8.73 -3.91
N VAL A 30 -9.21 -8.56 -3.80
CA VAL A 30 -10.01 -7.75 -4.71
C VAL A 30 -9.55 -6.29 -4.76
N TYR A 31 -9.10 -5.73 -3.65
CA TYR A 31 -8.54 -4.37 -3.61
C TYR A 31 -7.07 -4.31 -3.99
N PHE A 32 -6.28 -5.30 -3.58
CA PHE A 32 -4.83 -5.30 -3.82
C PHE A 32 -4.45 -5.65 -5.26
N ILE A 33 -5.07 -6.69 -5.85
CA ILE A 33 -4.69 -7.21 -7.16
C ILE A 33 -4.78 -6.15 -8.27
N PRO A 34 -5.84 -5.31 -8.36
CA PRO A 34 -5.92 -4.28 -9.41
C PRO A 34 -4.80 -3.23 -9.30
N ILE A 35 -4.49 -2.80 -8.07
CA ILE A 35 -3.39 -1.87 -7.84
C ILE A 35 -2.07 -2.51 -8.25
N TYR A 36 -1.81 -3.75 -7.82
CA TYR A 36 -0.60 -4.48 -8.18
C TYR A 36 -0.50 -4.73 -9.69
N ALA A 37 -1.58 -5.16 -10.33
CA ALA A 37 -1.60 -5.38 -11.78
C ALA A 37 -1.29 -4.09 -12.55
N THR A 38 -1.88 -2.97 -12.15
CA THR A 38 -1.62 -1.66 -12.77
C THR A 38 -0.17 -1.24 -12.57
N THR A 39 0.37 -1.32 -11.37
CA THR A 39 1.76 -0.96 -11.08
C THR A 39 2.74 -1.86 -11.81
N PHE A 40 2.44 -3.15 -11.90
CA PHE A 40 3.25 -4.11 -12.62
C PHE A 40 3.26 -3.85 -14.14
N LEU A 41 2.08 -3.71 -14.76
CA LEU A 41 1.96 -3.50 -16.21
C LEU A 41 2.58 -2.18 -16.66
N VAL A 42 2.29 -1.09 -15.94
CA VAL A 42 2.86 0.22 -16.27
C VAL A 42 4.35 0.24 -16.01
N GLY A 43 4.79 -0.32 -14.91
CA GLY A 43 6.19 -0.32 -14.53
C GLY A 43 7.04 -1.17 -15.47
N ILE A 44 6.59 -2.39 -15.84
CA ILE A 44 7.33 -3.24 -16.78
C ILE A 44 7.39 -2.62 -18.17
N THR A 45 6.38 -1.87 -18.57
CA THR A 45 6.40 -1.13 -19.84
C THR A 45 7.56 -0.12 -19.87
N TRP A 46 7.74 0.64 -18.80
CA TRP A 46 8.87 1.56 -18.67
C TRP A 46 10.21 0.82 -18.65
N GLU A 47 10.32 -0.27 -17.89
CA GLU A 47 11.54 -1.10 -17.85
C GLU A 47 11.94 -1.60 -19.24
N ILE A 48 11.00 -2.17 -19.97
CA ILE A 48 11.24 -2.66 -21.33
C ILE A 48 11.65 -1.51 -22.26
N LEU A 49 10.95 -0.38 -22.18
CA LEU A 49 11.27 0.79 -23.00
C LEU A 49 12.72 1.27 -22.79
N PHE A 50 13.14 1.42 -21.53
CA PHE A 50 14.50 1.83 -21.20
C PHE A 50 15.55 0.74 -21.50
N ALA A 51 15.20 -0.54 -21.33
CA ALA A 51 16.05 -1.66 -21.71
C ALA A 51 16.34 -1.66 -23.21
N ILE A 52 15.33 -1.42 -24.05
CA ILE A 52 15.50 -1.28 -25.51
C ILE A 52 16.37 -0.08 -25.87
N ILE A 53 16.09 1.08 -25.29
CA ILE A 53 16.84 2.33 -25.59
C ILE A 53 18.32 2.18 -25.20
N ARG A 54 18.60 1.57 -24.05
CA ARG A 54 19.95 1.44 -23.51
C ARG A 54 20.66 0.13 -23.86
N LYS A 55 19.97 -0.78 -24.56
CA LYS A 55 20.49 -2.09 -24.99
C LYS A 55 20.99 -2.93 -23.82
N HIS A 56 20.25 -2.99 -22.75
CA HIS A 56 20.53 -3.87 -21.60
C HIS A 56 19.34 -4.79 -21.34
N GLU A 57 19.55 -5.84 -20.57
CA GLU A 57 18.48 -6.76 -20.16
C GLU A 57 17.56 -6.11 -19.11
N VAL A 58 16.29 -6.54 -19.10
CA VAL A 58 15.32 -6.15 -18.07
C VAL A 58 15.78 -6.71 -16.73
N ASN A 59 15.88 -5.85 -15.72
CA ASN A 59 16.38 -6.26 -14.42
C ASN A 59 15.27 -6.76 -13.51
N GLU A 60 15.50 -7.91 -12.87
CA GLU A 60 14.55 -8.53 -11.91
C GLU A 60 14.21 -7.63 -10.70
N GLY A 61 15.06 -6.69 -10.35
CA GLY A 61 14.81 -5.74 -9.27
C GLY A 61 13.55 -4.90 -9.45
N PHE A 62 12.99 -4.83 -10.66
CA PHE A 62 11.70 -4.21 -10.94
C PHE A 62 10.55 -4.91 -10.21
N PHE A 63 10.53 -6.24 -10.16
CA PHE A 63 9.48 -7.01 -9.49
C PHE A 63 9.36 -6.62 -8.02
N VAL A 64 10.48 -6.44 -7.34
CA VAL A 64 10.52 -6.00 -5.95
C VAL A 64 9.96 -4.58 -5.82
N SER A 65 10.34 -3.67 -6.70
CA SER A 65 9.87 -2.28 -6.67
C SER A 65 8.36 -2.18 -6.88
N SER A 66 7.79 -2.95 -7.82
CA SER A 66 6.36 -2.94 -8.09
C SER A 66 5.53 -3.50 -6.93
N VAL A 67 5.98 -4.61 -6.33
CA VAL A 67 5.33 -5.19 -5.15
C VAL A 67 5.38 -4.24 -3.95
N LEU A 68 6.56 -3.70 -3.63
CA LEU A 68 6.73 -2.76 -2.52
C LEU A 68 5.87 -1.51 -2.68
N PHE A 69 5.80 -0.98 -3.90
CA PHE A 69 4.94 0.17 -4.17
C PHE A 69 3.47 -0.17 -3.93
N ALA A 70 2.97 -1.27 -4.52
CA ALA A 70 1.59 -1.71 -4.35
C ALA A 70 1.23 -1.97 -2.87
N LEU A 71 2.10 -2.66 -2.12
CA LEU A 71 1.92 -2.93 -0.70
C LEU A 71 1.92 -1.67 0.17
N SER A 72 2.53 -0.60 -0.30
CA SER A 72 2.56 0.68 0.42
C SER A 72 1.37 1.59 0.12
N CYS A 73 0.60 1.29 -0.93
CA CYS A 73 -0.56 2.08 -1.34
C CYS A 73 -1.80 1.78 -0.49
N PRO A 74 -2.69 2.76 -0.27
CA PRO A 74 -3.99 2.55 0.35
C PRO A 74 -4.93 1.75 -0.57
N PRO A 75 -5.96 1.08 0.00
CA PRO A 75 -6.87 0.23 -0.78
C PRO A 75 -7.71 0.99 -1.82
N ASP A 76 -8.07 2.23 -1.51
CA ASP A 76 -8.96 3.06 -2.33
C ASP A 76 -8.20 3.97 -3.32
N LEU A 77 -6.89 3.70 -3.54
CA LEU A 77 -6.11 4.51 -4.48
C LEU A 77 -6.62 4.34 -5.91
N PRO A 78 -6.99 5.42 -6.62
CA PRO A 78 -7.36 5.34 -8.02
C PRO A 78 -6.24 4.73 -8.87
N LEU A 79 -6.59 3.81 -9.78
CA LEU A 79 -5.58 3.08 -10.58
C LEU A 79 -4.72 4.00 -11.44
N TRP A 80 -5.28 5.11 -11.92
CA TRP A 80 -4.50 6.09 -12.70
C TRP A 80 -3.44 6.82 -11.85
N GLN A 81 -3.72 7.07 -10.56
CA GLN A 81 -2.73 7.60 -9.63
C GLN A 81 -1.64 6.57 -9.34
N ALA A 82 -2.00 5.30 -9.15
CA ALA A 82 -1.04 4.21 -9.02
C ALA A 82 -0.11 4.13 -10.25
N ALA A 83 -0.68 4.25 -11.47
CA ALA A 83 0.08 4.32 -12.71
C ALA A 83 1.05 5.50 -12.77
N LEU A 84 0.60 6.70 -12.36
CA LEU A 84 1.45 7.88 -12.28
C LEU A 84 2.58 7.72 -11.24
N GLY A 85 2.24 7.22 -10.06
CA GLY A 85 3.21 7.03 -8.98
C GLY A 85 4.33 6.08 -9.36
N ILE A 86 3.99 4.91 -9.92
CA ILE A 86 5.01 3.94 -10.36
C ILE A 86 5.83 4.47 -11.55
N THR A 87 5.20 5.21 -12.47
CA THR A 87 5.90 5.88 -13.57
C THR A 87 6.95 6.85 -13.03
N PHE A 88 6.57 7.73 -12.12
CA PHE A 88 7.51 8.66 -11.49
C PHE A 88 8.62 7.92 -10.74
N GLY A 89 8.28 6.90 -9.97
CA GLY A 89 9.24 6.09 -9.23
C GLY A 89 10.28 5.42 -10.10
N ILE A 90 9.86 4.82 -11.23
CA ILE A 90 10.77 4.14 -12.14
C ILE A 90 11.57 5.14 -12.96
N VAL A 91 10.92 6.08 -13.63
CA VAL A 91 11.60 7.01 -14.52
C VAL A 91 12.53 7.94 -13.74
N ILE A 92 12.01 8.63 -12.74
CA ILE A 92 12.77 9.63 -11.99
C ILE A 92 13.60 8.99 -10.87
N GLY A 93 13.07 7.98 -10.16
CA GLY A 93 13.77 7.36 -9.04
C GLY A 93 14.84 6.36 -9.45
N LYS A 94 14.79 5.83 -10.67
CA LYS A 94 15.69 4.75 -11.11
C LYS A 94 16.35 5.04 -12.44
N GLU A 95 15.56 5.22 -13.51
CA GLU A 95 16.10 5.22 -14.87
C GLU A 95 16.93 6.46 -15.20
N ILE A 96 16.61 7.63 -14.68
CA ILE A 96 17.44 8.83 -14.88
C ILE A 96 18.88 8.62 -14.41
N PHE A 97 19.08 7.85 -13.35
CA PHE A 97 20.40 7.57 -12.79
C PHE A 97 21.16 6.43 -13.49
N GLY A 98 20.53 5.74 -14.43
CA GLY A 98 21.17 4.67 -15.21
C GLY A 98 20.63 3.27 -14.91
N GLY A 99 19.53 3.13 -14.20
CA GLY A 99 18.84 1.87 -13.92
C GLY A 99 19.28 1.20 -12.61
N THR A 100 18.96 -0.07 -12.48
CA THR A 100 19.20 -0.86 -11.27
C THR A 100 20.67 -0.90 -10.90
N GLY A 101 20.96 -0.65 -9.64
CA GLY A 101 22.34 -0.63 -9.08
C GLY A 101 23.05 0.71 -9.21
N LYS A 102 22.55 1.64 -10.02
CA LYS A 102 23.08 3.01 -10.15
C LYS A 102 22.18 4.05 -9.49
N ASN A 103 20.95 3.67 -9.16
CA ASN A 103 19.99 4.52 -8.48
C ASN A 103 20.33 4.61 -6.98
N PHE A 104 20.32 5.82 -6.41
CA PHE A 104 20.45 6.05 -4.97
C PHE A 104 19.09 6.19 -4.28
N LEU A 105 18.01 6.37 -5.06
CA LEU A 105 16.65 6.41 -4.55
C LEU A 105 15.97 5.05 -4.70
N ASN A 106 15.12 4.71 -3.73
CA ASN A 106 14.24 3.57 -3.87
C ASN A 106 13.04 3.95 -4.76
N PRO A 107 12.83 3.29 -5.91
CA PRO A 107 11.78 3.66 -6.86
C PRO A 107 10.37 3.62 -6.25
N ALA A 108 10.09 2.61 -5.42
CA ALA A 108 8.79 2.49 -4.75
C ALA A 108 8.51 3.65 -3.79
N LEU A 109 9.50 4.01 -2.97
CA LEU A 109 9.38 5.13 -2.03
C LEU A 109 9.32 6.48 -2.75
N THR A 110 10.07 6.63 -3.84
CA THR A 110 10.04 7.85 -4.67
C THR A 110 8.67 8.05 -5.30
N GLY A 111 8.08 6.99 -5.86
CA GLY A 111 6.72 7.03 -6.41
C GLY A 111 5.67 7.35 -5.35
N ARG A 112 5.79 6.75 -4.16
CA ARG A 112 4.90 7.06 -3.04
C ARG A 112 5.04 8.50 -2.55
N ALA A 113 6.26 8.99 -2.41
CA ALA A 113 6.50 10.39 -2.02
C ALA A 113 5.90 11.37 -3.04
N PHE A 114 6.05 11.09 -4.32
CA PHE A 114 5.41 11.86 -5.37
C PHE A 114 3.88 11.93 -5.18
N LEU A 115 3.23 10.79 -4.98
CA LEU A 115 1.78 10.77 -4.76
C LEU A 115 1.38 11.50 -3.48
N TYR A 116 2.17 11.40 -2.43
CA TYR A 116 1.90 12.09 -1.17
C TYR A 116 1.89 13.62 -1.33
N PHE A 117 2.78 14.16 -2.15
CA PHE A 117 2.82 15.59 -2.39
C PHE A 117 1.84 16.05 -3.47
N ALA A 118 1.60 15.23 -4.50
CA ALA A 118 0.73 15.58 -5.61
C ALA A 118 -0.77 15.39 -5.27
N TYR A 119 -1.09 14.34 -4.52
CA TYR A 119 -2.47 13.92 -4.21
C TYR A 119 -2.62 13.56 -2.72
N PRO A 120 -2.38 14.52 -1.80
CA PRO A 120 -2.37 14.23 -0.38
C PRO A 120 -3.72 13.72 0.15
N SER A 121 -4.84 14.14 -0.43
CA SER A 121 -6.17 13.69 -0.03
C SER A 121 -6.42 12.20 -0.22
N ASP A 122 -5.70 11.56 -1.14
CA ASP A 122 -5.93 10.17 -1.52
C ASP A 122 -4.93 9.20 -0.90
N ILE A 123 -3.81 9.70 -0.38
CA ILE A 123 -2.73 8.84 0.13
C ILE A 123 -2.34 9.13 1.58
N SER A 124 -2.77 10.25 2.14
CA SER A 124 -2.41 10.66 3.51
C SER A 124 -3.48 10.33 4.54
N GLY A 125 -3.08 10.31 5.81
CA GLY A 125 -3.96 10.27 6.96
C GLY A 125 -4.69 8.95 7.12
N ASP A 126 -6.00 9.01 7.11
CA ASP A 126 -6.89 7.93 7.53
C ASP A 126 -7.22 6.90 6.44
N LYS A 127 -6.67 7.09 5.22
CA LYS A 127 -6.83 6.14 4.12
C LYS A 127 -5.82 5.00 4.23
N VAL A 128 -6.05 4.14 5.19
CA VAL A 128 -5.19 2.98 5.49
C VAL A 128 -5.97 1.69 5.45
N TRP A 129 -5.27 0.58 5.34
CA TRP A 129 -5.85 -0.73 5.53
C TRP A 129 -6.28 -0.89 6.99
N ILE A 130 -7.54 -1.29 7.20
CA ILE A 130 -8.11 -1.46 8.53
C ILE A 130 -8.11 -2.93 8.88
N SER A 131 -7.47 -3.28 9.99
CA SER A 131 -7.51 -4.63 10.55
C SER A 131 -8.68 -4.76 11.54
N GLY A 132 -9.22 -5.97 11.69
CA GLY A 132 -10.19 -6.26 12.76
C GLY A 132 -11.66 -5.93 12.47
N LEU A 133 -12.04 -5.63 11.23
CA LEU A 133 -13.45 -5.39 10.83
C LEU A 133 -14.33 -6.65 10.85
N GLY A 134 -13.89 -7.74 11.50
CA GLY A 134 -14.62 -9.01 11.50
C GLY A 134 -16.03 -8.98 12.09
N ASP A 135 -16.30 -8.09 13.04
CA ASP A 135 -17.57 -8.09 13.76
C ASP A 135 -18.48 -6.89 13.45
N GLN A 136 -18.01 -5.89 12.73
CA GLN A 136 -18.82 -4.71 12.39
C GLN A 136 -18.83 -4.47 10.88
N MET A 137 -19.79 -5.08 10.23
CA MET A 137 -19.97 -5.07 8.77
C MET A 137 -20.57 -3.76 8.22
N ILE A 138 -20.76 -2.76 9.05
CA ILE A 138 -21.24 -1.44 8.65
C ILE A 138 -20.09 -0.48 8.89
N ILE A 139 -19.27 -0.26 7.86
CA ILE A 139 -18.38 0.90 7.86
C ILE A 139 -19.28 2.12 7.76
N PRO A 140 -19.44 2.95 8.80
CA PRO A 140 -20.19 4.17 8.68
C PRO A 140 -19.56 5.04 7.59
N GLN A 141 -20.37 5.67 6.77
CA GLN A 141 -19.87 6.69 5.85
C GLN A 141 -19.09 7.71 6.67
N GLY A 142 -17.80 7.88 6.36
CA GLY A 142 -16.91 8.76 7.11
C GLY A 142 -16.06 8.09 8.20
N TYR A 143 -15.98 6.77 8.25
CA TYR A 143 -15.01 6.11 9.14
C TYR A 143 -13.58 6.38 8.66
N SER A 144 -12.84 7.12 9.46
CA SER A 144 -11.40 7.28 9.28
C SER A 144 -10.68 6.28 10.20
N GLY A 145 -9.88 5.41 9.62
CA GLY A 145 -9.02 4.50 10.36
C GLY A 145 -7.79 5.25 10.87
N ALA A 146 -7.88 5.94 12.01
CA ALA A 146 -6.72 6.61 12.57
C ALA A 146 -5.57 5.61 12.75
N THR A 147 -4.41 5.91 12.17
CA THR A 147 -3.21 5.11 12.37
C THR A 147 -2.78 5.18 13.84
N PRO A 148 -2.06 4.17 14.37
CA PRO A 148 -1.48 4.25 15.71
C PRO A 148 -0.67 5.54 15.93
N LEU A 149 0.01 6.02 14.88
CA LEU A 149 0.77 7.26 14.91
C LEU A 149 -0.16 8.49 15.04
N GLY A 150 -1.30 8.49 14.34
CA GLY A 150 -2.32 9.52 14.48
C GLY A 150 -2.90 9.56 15.90
N VAL A 151 -3.24 8.40 16.45
CA VAL A 151 -3.72 8.30 17.84
C VAL A 151 -2.68 8.80 18.84
N ALA A 152 -1.40 8.45 18.63
CA ALA A 152 -0.31 8.92 19.47
C ALA A 152 -0.12 10.45 19.38
N ALA A 153 -0.33 11.04 18.21
CA ALA A 153 -0.23 12.49 18.02
C ALA A 153 -1.37 13.27 18.71
N GLU A 154 -2.58 12.70 18.76
CA GLU A 154 -3.75 13.34 19.37
C GLU A 154 -3.85 13.09 20.88
N SER A 155 -3.62 11.85 21.30
CA SER A 155 -3.90 11.41 22.69
C SER A 155 -2.64 10.98 23.45
N GLY A 156 -1.47 11.07 22.84
CA GLY A 156 -0.20 10.64 23.42
C GLY A 156 -0.09 9.11 23.61
N VAL A 157 0.96 8.70 24.34
CA VAL A 157 1.23 7.28 24.64
C VAL A 157 0.10 6.59 25.42
N PRO A 158 -0.56 7.23 26.39
CA PRO A 158 -1.69 6.60 27.10
C PRO A 158 -2.84 6.20 26.19
N GLY A 159 -3.22 7.07 25.24
CA GLY A 159 -4.28 6.75 24.29
C GLY A 159 -3.92 5.62 23.32
N LEU A 160 -2.63 5.46 23.02
CA LEU A 160 -2.14 4.36 22.19
C LEU A 160 -2.26 3.01 22.92
N THR A 161 -1.81 2.95 24.17
CA THR A 161 -1.82 1.72 24.99
C THR A 161 -3.22 1.27 25.38
N ASP A 162 -4.16 2.21 25.46
CA ASP A 162 -5.56 1.89 25.73
C ASP A 162 -6.26 1.28 24.49
N LYS A 163 -5.89 1.73 23.29
CA LYS A 163 -6.53 1.32 22.05
C LYS A 163 -5.89 0.10 21.39
N TYR A 164 -4.59 -0.09 21.53
CA TYR A 164 -3.84 -1.16 20.89
C TYR A 164 -3.01 -1.94 21.92
N SER A 165 -3.12 -3.28 21.90
CA SER A 165 -2.25 -4.12 22.71
C SER A 165 -0.86 -4.26 22.03
N TRP A 166 0.16 -4.55 22.81
CA TRP A 166 1.50 -4.85 22.27
C TRP A 166 1.46 -6.05 21.31
N PHE A 167 0.62 -7.04 21.61
CA PHE A 167 0.47 -8.22 20.78
C PHE A 167 -0.20 -7.89 19.43
N ASP A 168 -1.19 -7.00 19.38
CA ASP A 168 -1.81 -6.56 18.14
C ASP A 168 -0.82 -5.80 17.26
N ALA A 169 0.03 -4.96 17.87
CA ALA A 169 1.09 -4.26 17.17
C ALA A 169 2.14 -5.23 16.60
N PHE A 170 2.51 -6.25 17.35
CA PHE A 170 3.46 -7.29 16.91
C PHE A 170 2.87 -8.18 15.83
N ALA A 171 1.61 -8.59 15.96
CA ALA A 171 0.91 -9.43 14.99
C ALA A 171 0.48 -8.68 13.73
N GLY A 172 0.55 -7.35 13.72
CA GLY A 172 0.13 -6.52 12.59
C GLY A 172 -1.38 -6.26 12.51
N ASN A 173 -2.12 -6.51 13.58
CA ASN A 173 -3.56 -6.26 13.67
C ASN A 173 -3.87 -4.79 13.97
N ILE A 174 -3.14 -3.88 13.33
CA ILE A 174 -3.29 -2.43 13.50
C ILE A 174 -3.51 -1.76 12.13
N PRO A 175 -4.26 -0.65 12.06
CA PRO A 175 -4.46 0.08 10.82
C PRO A 175 -3.14 0.59 10.24
N GLY A 176 -2.90 0.32 8.95
CA GLY A 176 -1.66 0.73 8.29
C GLY A 176 -1.59 0.25 6.84
N SER A 177 -0.40 0.28 6.24
CA SER A 177 -0.16 -0.34 4.94
C SER A 177 0.18 -1.83 5.08
N ILE A 178 -0.23 -2.67 4.14
CA ILE A 178 -0.04 -4.13 4.20
C ILE A 178 1.44 -4.50 4.42
N GLY A 179 2.35 -3.78 3.79
CA GLY A 179 3.78 -4.13 3.80
C GLY A 179 4.64 -3.46 4.86
N ALA A 180 4.15 -2.42 5.55
CA ALA A 180 5.01 -1.55 6.36
C ALA A 180 4.85 -1.72 7.87
N VAL A 181 3.73 -2.23 8.34
CA VAL A 181 3.37 -2.16 9.76
C VAL A 181 4.23 -3.06 10.64
N SER A 182 4.42 -4.29 10.23
CA SER A 182 5.15 -5.29 11.04
C SER A 182 6.68 -5.20 10.87
N TYR A 183 7.15 -4.70 9.74
CA TYR A 183 8.57 -4.74 9.37
C TYR A 183 9.43 -3.71 10.13
N THR A 184 8.86 -2.57 10.45
CA THR A 184 9.59 -1.46 11.08
C THR A 184 10.05 -1.82 12.50
N HIS A 185 9.31 -2.63 13.22
CA HIS A 185 9.66 -3.06 14.58
C HIS A 185 10.72 -4.16 14.62
N LEU A 186 10.84 -4.95 13.54
CA LEU A 186 11.80 -6.06 13.48
C LEU A 186 13.18 -5.63 12.95
N THR A 187 13.27 -4.52 12.22
CA THR A 187 14.47 -4.11 11.50
C THR A 187 15.18 -2.89 12.05
N LEU A 188 14.57 -2.12 12.93
CA LEU A 188 15.25 -1.00 13.58
C LEU A 188 16.11 -1.56 14.72
N PRO A 189 17.46 -1.44 14.64
CA PRO A 189 18.29 -1.68 15.80
C PRO A 189 17.92 -0.63 16.86
N THR A 190 17.33 -1.08 17.95
CA THR A 190 17.18 -0.26 19.15
C THR A 190 18.59 0.14 19.60
N ARG A 191 19.03 1.34 19.22
CA ARG A 191 20.17 1.95 19.87
C ARG A 191 19.73 2.31 21.29
N SER A 192 20.18 1.49 22.21
CA SER A 192 20.25 1.82 23.64
C SER A 192 21.11 3.05 23.85
#